data_b0d975ec94efd6afd49194b5515355f3
#
_entry.id   b0d975ec94efd6afd49194b5515355f3
#
_cell.length_a   1.000
_cell.length_b   1.000
_cell.length_c   1.000
_cell.angle_alpha   90.00
_cell.angle_beta   90.00
_cell.angle_gamma   90.00
#
_symmetry.space_group_name_H-M   'P 1'
#
loop_
_entity.id
_entity.type
_entity.pdbx_description
1 polymer ?
#
loop_
_entity_poly.entity_id
_entity_poly.type
_entity_poly.pdbx_seq_one_letter_code
_entity_poly.pdbx_strand_id
1 'polypeptide(L)'
;MFGVVLLIAFVMGRTIFGRYVLAIGGNERAALLAGVPVTRVKNLVYVISGVLAGIAGLIVVAINGASDANLNGLNMELDAIAATAVGGTSLNGGQASIVGTLLGALFIQLMRYTLLSIGVPYEFALVFNAAIILAAVYLQRQKTS
;
A
#
# COMPACT_ATOMS: atom_id res chain seq x y z
N MET A 1 13.37 1.01 -8.11
CA MET A 1 11.93 0.95 -7.85
C MET A 1 11.21 -0.16 -8.62
N PHE A 2 11.30 -0.23 -9.94
CA PHE A 2 10.66 -1.29 -10.75
C PHE A 2 11.06 -2.72 -10.35
N GLY A 3 12.34 -2.96 -10.01
CA GLY A 3 12.80 -4.27 -9.58
C GLY A 3 12.11 -4.80 -8.32
N VAL A 4 11.86 -3.92 -7.35
CA VAL A 4 11.13 -4.27 -6.11
C VAL A 4 9.68 -4.63 -6.43
N VAL A 5 9.03 -3.85 -7.30
CA VAL A 5 7.64 -4.11 -7.72
C VAL A 5 7.54 -5.46 -8.44
N LEU A 6 8.46 -5.74 -9.37
CA LEU A 6 8.50 -7.03 -10.09
C LEU A 6 8.74 -8.19 -9.13
N LEU A 7 9.65 -8.04 -8.17
CA LEU A 7 9.92 -9.07 -7.17
C LEU A 7 8.67 -9.36 -6.33
N ILE A 8 8.01 -8.34 -5.80
CA ILE A 8 6.79 -8.50 -5.02
C ILE A 8 5.66 -9.08 -5.88
N ALA A 9 5.51 -8.64 -7.13
CA ALA A 9 4.53 -9.19 -8.06
C ALA A 9 4.77 -10.68 -8.31
N PHE A 10 6.02 -11.09 -8.49
CA PHE A 10 6.39 -12.49 -8.64
C PHE A 10 6.08 -13.28 -7.37
N VAL A 11 6.51 -12.79 -6.20
CA VAL A 11 6.28 -13.45 -4.91
C VAL A 11 4.78 -13.61 -4.64
N MET A 12 3.99 -12.58 -4.82
CA MET A 12 2.55 -12.63 -4.56
C MET A 12 1.78 -13.44 -5.60
N GLY A 13 2.18 -13.37 -6.88
CA GLY A 13 1.46 -14.03 -7.97
C GLY A 13 1.86 -15.49 -8.22
N ARG A 14 3.10 -15.87 -7.92
CA ARG A 14 3.66 -17.17 -8.32
C ARG A 14 4.04 -18.07 -7.15
N THR A 15 4.06 -17.61 -5.90
CA THR A 15 4.48 -18.44 -4.76
C THR A 15 3.29 -18.88 -3.88
N ILE A 16 3.53 -19.94 -3.11
CA ILE A 16 2.61 -20.43 -2.09
C ILE A 16 2.38 -19.37 -1.02
N PHE A 17 3.40 -18.56 -0.72
CA PHE A 17 3.32 -17.46 0.23
C PHE A 17 2.23 -16.45 -0.15
N GLY A 18 2.19 -15.99 -1.41
CA GLY A 18 1.16 -15.06 -1.88
C GLY A 18 -0.25 -15.63 -1.74
N ARG A 19 -0.44 -16.93 -2.04
CA ARG A 19 -1.72 -17.61 -1.84
C ARG A 19 -2.13 -17.67 -0.37
N TYR A 20 -1.19 -17.92 0.53
CA TYR A 20 -1.45 -17.93 1.97
C TYR A 20 -1.82 -16.53 2.49
N VAL A 21 -1.14 -15.48 2.02
CA VAL A 21 -1.45 -14.09 2.38
C VAL A 21 -2.89 -13.73 1.97
N LEU A 22 -3.30 -14.07 0.75
CA LEU A 22 -4.65 -13.81 0.25
C LEU A 22 -5.71 -14.64 1.01
N ALA A 23 -5.42 -15.91 1.31
CA ALA A 23 -6.32 -16.77 2.07
C ALA A 23 -6.55 -16.25 3.50
N ILE A 24 -5.48 -15.85 4.19
CA ILE A 24 -5.55 -15.26 5.54
C ILE A 24 -6.32 -13.93 5.51
N GLY A 25 -6.06 -13.08 4.49
CA GLY A 25 -6.76 -11.83 4.31
C GLY A 25 -8.25 -12.00 4.06
N GLY A 26 -8.66 -13.07 3.37
CA GLY A 26 -10.06 -13.37 3.11
C GLY A 26 -10.82 -13.93 4.32
N ASN A 27 -10.25 -14.93 4.98
CA ASN A 27 -10.81 -15.50 6.20
C ASN A 27 -9.71 -16.22 7.00
N GLU A 28 -9.22 -15.57 8.03
CA GLU A 28 -8.14 -16.09 8.87
C GLU A 28 -8.50 -17.42 9.56
N ARG A 29 -9.73 -17.55 10.05
CA ARG A 29 -10.19 -18.76 10.73
C ARG A 29 -10.26 -19.95 9.76
N ALA A 30 -10.80 -19.74 8.58
CA ALA A 30 -10.84 -20.76 7.53
C ALA A 30 -9.43 -21.17 7.08
N ALA A 31 -8.52 -20.22 6.90
CA ALA A 31 -7.13 -20.49 6.56
C ALA A 31 -6.42 -21.31 7.64
N LEU A 32 -6.65 -21.00 8.92
CA LEU A 32 -6.09 -21.76 10.04
C LEU A 32 -6.59 -23.21 10.05
N LEU A 33 -7.90 -23.41 9.85
CA LEU A 33 -8.52 -24.74 9.78
C LEU A 33 -8.03 -25.55 8.57
N ALA A 34 -7.67 -24.87 7.49
CA ALA A 34 -7.05 -25.48 6.30
C ALA A 34 -5.54 -25.80 6.47
N GLY A 35 -4.99 -25.61 7.67
CA GLY A 35 -3.59 -25.92 7.98
C GLY A 35 -2.57 -24.85 7.54
N VAL A 36 -3.02 -23.66 7.19
CA VAL A 36 -2.10 -22.56 6.85
C VAL A 36 -1.38 -22.08 8.11
N PRO A 37 -0.04 -21.95 8.11
CA PRO A 37 0.72 -21.47 9.26
C PRO A 37 0.58 -19.94 9.45
N VAL A 38 -0.61 -19.51 9.89
CA VAL A 38 -1.03 -18.09 9.94
C VAL A 38 -0.01 -17.20 10.62
N THR A 39 0.49 -17.59 11.81
CA THR A 39 1.45 -16.78 12.58
C THR A 39 2.76 -16.57 11.83
N ARG A 40 3.29 -17.62 11.18
CA ARG A 40 4.54 -17.50 10.39
C ARG A 40 4.36 -16.60 9.18
N VAL A 41 3.24 -16.75 8.48
CA VAL A 41 2.93 -15.92 7.31
C VAL A 41 2.77 -14.46 7.70
N LYS A 42 2.03 -14.16 8.78
CA LYS A 42 1.88 -12.79 9.29
C LYS A 42 3.24 -12.18 9.66
N ASN A 43 4.06 -12.90 10.42
CA ASN A 43 5.39 -12.41 10.79
C ASN A 43 6.25 -12.10 9.55
N LEU A 44 6.24 -12.95 8.53
CA LEU A 44 6.95 -12.70 7.27
C LEU A 44 6.41 -11.46 6.53
N VAL A 45 5.10 -11.26 6.51
CA VAL A 45 4.49 -10.05 5.91
C VAL A 45 5.01 -8.80 6.61
N TYR A 46 5.03 -8.77 7.95
CA TYR A 46 5.54 -7.62 8.70
C TYR A 46 7.03 -7.39 8.48
N VAL A 47 7.84 -8.45 8.43
CA VAL A 47 9.28 -8.33 8.13
C VAL A 47 9.50 -7.76 6.73
N ILE A 48 8.80 -8.27 5.72
CA ILE A 48 8.89 -7.76 4.34
C ILE A 48 8.45 -6.29 4.29
N SER A 49 7.34 -5.94 4.93
CA SER A 49 6.86 -4.56 5.02
C SER A 49 7.89 -3.63 5.66
N GLY A 50 8.49 -4.05 6.78
CA GLY A 50 9.53 -3.27 7.46
C GLY A 50 10.78 -3.05 6.61
N VAL A 51 11.24 -4.09 5.91
CA VAL A 51 12.38 -3.98 4.98
C VAL A 51 12.06 -3.01 3.83
N LEU A 52 10.87 -3.11 3.24
CA LEU A 52 10.44 -2.21 2.16
C LEU A 52 10.31 -0.76 2.64
N ALA A 53 9.78 -0.55 3.85
CA ALA A 53 9.70 0.77 4.46
C ALA A 53 11.12 1.35 4.72
N GLY A 54 12.05 0.54 5.18
CA GLY A 54 13.45 0.94 5.35
C GLY A 54 14.11 1.36 4.03
N ILE A 55 13.90 0.59 2.97
CA ILE A 55 14.40 0.94 1.62
C ILE A 55 13.77 2.24 1.14
N ALA A 56 12.46 2.43 1.33
CA ALA A 56 11.78 3.66 0.96
C ALA A 56 12.33 4.87 1.71
N GLY A 57 12.57 4.73 3.02
CA GLY A 57 13.20 5.78 3.84
C GLY A 57 14.59 6.16 3.36
N LEU A 58 15.43 5.19 3.02
CA LEU A 58 16.75 5.45 2.45
C LEU A 58 16.68 6.21 1.13
N ILE A 59 15.73 5.86 0.25
CA ILE A 59 15.53 6.56 -1.02
C ILE A 59 15.11 8.02 -0.78
N VAL A 60 14.19 8.26 0.18
CA VAL A 60 13.74 9.62 0.52
C VAL A 60 14.88 10.47 1.04
N VAL A 61 15.73 9.93 1.95
CA VAL A 61 16.91 10.62 2.46
C VAL A 61 17.90 10.91 1.35
N ALA A 62 18.13 9.97 0.43
CA ALA A 62 19.03 10.15 -0.69
C ALA A 62 18.57 11.24 -1.68
N ILE A 63 17.26 11.37 -1.90
CA ILE A 63 16.69 12.41 -2.79
C ILE A 63 16.75 13.78 -2.13
N ASN A 64 16.42 13.87 -0.83
CA ASN A 64 16.35 15.16 -0.12
C ASN A 64 17.72 15.66 0.33
N GLY A 65 18.76 14.83 0.30
CA GLY A 65 20.11 15.19 0.78
C GLY A 65 20.22 15.45 2.28
N ALA A 66 19.12 15.30 3.02
CA ALA A 66 19.04 15.50 4.46
C ALA A 66 18.03 14.54 5.11
N SER A 67 18.34 14.14 6.33
CA SER A 67 17.42 13.37 7.18
C SER A 67 16.76 14.30 8.18
N ASP A 68 15.57 14.78 7.86
CA ASP A 68 14.74 15.53 8.80
C ASP A 68 13.64 14.62 9.32
N ALA A 69 13.74 14.25 10.60
CA ALA A 69 12.80 13.35 11.26
C ALA A 69 11.38 13.94 11.37
N ASN A 70 11.24 15.25 11.27
CA ASN A 70 9.94 15.92 11.37
C ASN A 70 9.23 16.09 10.02
N LEU A 71 9.97 16.06 8.91
CA LEU A 71 9.43 16.32 7.57
C LEU A 71 9.46 15.09 6.67
N ASN A 72 10.45 14.20 6.86
CA ASN A 72 10.60 13.01 6.05
C ASN A 72 9.67 11.90 6.55
N GLY A 73 8.72 11.50 5.70
CA GLY A 73 7.79 10.41 6.00
C GLY A 73 6.45 10.84 6.59
N LEU A 74 6.24 12.13 6.85
CA LEU A 74 4.99 12.63 7.40
C LEU A 74 3.83 12.33 6.44
N ASN A 75 2.80 11.62 6.94
CA ASN A 75 1.62 11.18 6.19
C ASN A 75 1.89 10.20 5.03
N MET A 76 3.08 9.63 4.90
CA MET A 76 3.35 8.59 3.90
C MET A 76 2.47 7.35 4.07
N GLU A 77 2.07 7.04 5.31
CA GLU A 77 1.11 5.97 5.60
C GLU A 77 -0.26 6.22 4.95
N LEU A 78 -0.75 7.46 4.98
CA LEU A 78 -2.02 7.83 4.35
C LEU A 78 -1.94 7.74 2.82
N ASP A 79 -0.83 8.18 2.25
CA ASP A 79 -0.59 8.06 0.81
C ASP A 79 -0.53 6.57 0.38
N ALA A 80 0.12 5.72 1.17
CA ALA A 80 0.19 4.29 0.89
C ALA A 80 -1.19 3.61 0.97
N ILE A 81 -2.01 3.96 1.97
CA ILE A 81 -3.38 3.47 2.11
C ILE A 81 -4.23 3.97 0.93
N ALA A 82 -4.14 5.25 0.58
CA ALA A 82 -4.86 5.81 -0.57
C ALA A 82 -4.46 5.12 -1.88
N ALA A 83 -3.16 4.91 -2.11
CA ALA A 83 -2.65 4.23 -3.30
C ALA A 83 -3.16 2.79 -3.42
N THR A 84 -3.19 2.04 -2.32
CA THR A 84 -3.70 0.66 -2.30
C THR A 84 -5.21 0.62 -2.53
N ALA A 85 -5.97 1.53 -1.91
CA ALA A 85 -7.42 1.63 -2.06
C ALA A 85 -7.82 2.00 -3.49
N VAL A 86 -7.20 3.05 -4.07
CA VAL A 86 -7.41 3.47 -5.47
C VAL A 86 -6.97 2.38 -6.44
N GLY A 87 -5.89 1.67 -6.12
CA GLY A 87 -5.37 0.56 -6.90
C GLY A 87 -6.26 -0.69 -6.92
N GLY A 88 -7.39 -0.68 -6.21
CA GLY A 88 -8.34 -1.82 -6.21
C GLY A 88 -7.91 -2.98 -5.32
N THR A 89 -6.92 -2.80 -4.45
CA THR A 89 -6.60 -3.74 -3.39
C THR A 89 -7.64 -3.58 -2.27
N SER A 90 -8.29 -4.68 -1.89
CA SER A 90 -9.32 -4.65 -0.86
C SER A 90 -8.71 -4.36 0.52
N LEU A 91 -9.18 -3.29 1.16
CA LEU A 91 -8.80 -2.96 2.55
C LEU A 91 -9.36 -3.97 3.56
N ASN A 92 -10.42 -4.69 3.20
CA ASN A 92 -11.00 -5.77 4.02
C ASN A 92 -10.24 -7.10 3.87
N GLY A 93 -9.25 -7.17 2.97
CA GLY A 93 -8.45 -8.36 2.71
C GLY A 93 -9.00 -9.26 1.59
N GLY A 94 -8.32 -10.37 1.34
CA GLY A 94 -8.71 -11.40 0.38
C GLY A 94 -8.42 -11.10 -1.09
N GLN A 95 -8.23 -9.85 -1.46
CA GLN A 95 -7.91 -9.44 -2.83
C GLN A 95 -6.78 -8.43 -2.84
N ALA A 96 -5.78 -8.64 -3.69
CA ALA A 96 -4.68 -7.73 -3.90
C ALA A 96 -4.38 -7.56 -5.40
N SER A 97 -4.20 -6.31 -5.82
CA SER A 97 -3.78 -5.97 -7.18
C SER A 97 -2.49 -5.16 -7.13
N ILE A 98 -1.36 -5.81 -7.42
CA ILE A 98 -0.05 -5.14 -7.36
C ILE A 98 0.08 -4.09 -8.46
N VAL A 99 -0.36 -4.44 -9.68
CA VAL A 99 -0.36 -3.48 -10.81
C VAL A 99 -1.28 -2.31 -10.51
N GLY A 100 -2.48 -2.59 -9.99
CA GLY A 100 -3.40 -1.54 -9.56
C GLY A 100 -2.81 -0.65 -8.48
N THR A 101 -2.19 -1.22 -7.44
CA THR A 101 -1.52 -0.45 -6.37
C THR A 101 -0.39 0.42 -6.92
N LEU A 102 0.39 -0.07 -7.89
CA LEU A 102 1.43 0.73 -8.55
C LEU A 102 0.82 1.93 -9.29
N LEU A 103 -0.24 1.71 -10.07
CA LEU A 103 -0.97 2.78 -10.76
C LEU A 103 -1.60 3.76 -9.79
N GLY A 104 -2.18 3.27 -8.68
CA GLY A 104 -2.70 4.09 -7.59
C GLY A 104 -1.64 4.97 -6.96
N ALA A 105 -0.45 4.43 -6.69
CA ALA A 105 0.67 5.18 -6.14
C ALA A 105 1.15 6.28 -7.10
N LEU A 106 1.25 5.98 -8.40
CA LEU A 106 1.58 6.97 -9.42
C LEU A 106 0.53 8.07 -9.51
N PHE A 107 -0.75 7.71 -9.46
CA PHE A 107 -1.86 8.66 -9.50
C PHE A 107 -1.82 9.62 -8.30
N ILE A 108 -1.69 9.10 -7.08
CA ILE A 108 -1.59 9.91 -5.85
C ILE A 108 -0.39 10.86 -5.92
N GLN A 109 0.76 10.35 -6.38
CA GLN A 109 1.97 11.17 -6.49
C GLN A 109 1.84 12.27 -7.54
N LEU A 110 1.26 11.98 -8.70
CA LEU A 110 0.99 12.97 -9.74
C LEU A 110 0.01 14.06 -9.26
N MET A 111 -1.07 13.65 -8.59
CA MET A 111 -2.05 14.56 -8.02
C MET A 111 -1.40 15.50 -7.00
N ARG A 112 -0.59 14.96 -6.07
CA ARG A 112 0.14 15.74 -5.08
C ARG A 112 1.09 16.75 -5.76
N TYR A 113 1.88 16.30 -6.72
CA TYR A 113 2.81 17.15 -7.45
C TYR A 113 2.10 18.29 -8.18
N THR A 114 0.97 17.98 -8.82
CA THR A 114 0.15 18.98 -9.54
C THR A 114 -0.42 20.02 -8.58
N LEU A 115 -0.98 19.60 -7.44
CA LEU A 115 -1.54 20.53 -6.44
C LEU A 115 -0.47 21.48 -5.88
N LEU A 116 0.71 20.95 -5.54
CA LEU A 116 1.82 21.76 -5.05
C LEU A 116 2.36 22.72 -6.13
N SER A 117 2.39 22.30 -7.41
CA SER A 117 2.83 23.14 -8.53
C SER A 117 1.91 24.33 -8.80
N ILE A 118 0.62 24.22 -8.47
CA ILE A 118 -0.36 25.30 -8.60
C ILE A 118 -0.33 26.22 -7.36
N GLY A 119 0.52 25.92 -6.35
CA GLY A 119 0.64 26.73 -5.14
C GLY A 119 -0.42 26.42 -4.09
N VAL A 120 -1.12 25.29 -4.19
CA VAL A 120 -2.08 24.85 -3.17
C VAL A 120 -1.32 24.39 -1.93
N PRO A 121 -1.65 24.87 -0.70
CA PRO A 121 -1.01 24.41 0.53
C PRO A 121 -1.14 22.91 0.72
N TYR A 122 -0.11 22.29 1.34
CA TYR A 122 -0.02 20.85 1.59
C TYR A 122 -1.25 20.28 2.34
N GLU A 123 -1.84 21.08 3.22
CA GLU A 123 -3.03 20.72 4.02
C GLU A 123 -4.23 20.35 3.14
N PHE A 124 -4.40 21.02 2.00
CA PHE A 124 -5.47 20.68 1.05
C PHE A 124 -5.22 19.35 0.35
N ALA A 125 -3.98 19.00 0.08
CA ALA A 125 -3.65 17.69 -0.48
C ALA A 125 -4.04 16.54 0.46
N LEU A 126 -3.92 16.73 1.78
CA LEU A 126 -4.37 15.76 2.79
C LEU A 126 -5.89 15.58 2.77
N VAL A 127 -6.65 16.68 2.64
CA VAL A 127 -8.11 16.61 2.54
C VAL A 127 -8.54 15.86 1.28
N PHE A 128 -7.87 16.10 0.15
CA PHE A 128 -8.12 15.36 -1.08
C PHE A 128 -7.80 13.86 -0.93
N ASN A 129 -6.69 13.50 -0.30
CA ASN A 129 -6.35 12.11 -0.03
C ASN A 129 -7.42 11.43 0.85
N ALA A 130 -7.86 12.10 1.91
CA ALA A 130 -8.93 11.59 2.77
C ALA A 130 -10.24 11.36 2.00
N ALA A 131 -10.62 12.30 1.14
CA ALA A 131 -11.81 12.18 0.30
C ALA A 131 -11.69 11.00 -0.69
N ILE A 132 -10.53 10.81 -1.29
CA ILE A 132 -10.25 9.69 -2.20
C ILE A 132 -10.34 8.35 -1.46
N ILE A 133 -9.77 8.24 -0.26
CA ILE A 133 -9.84 7.02 0.56
C ILE A 133 -11.30 6.70 0.88
N LEU A 134 -12.08 7.68 1.32
CA LEU A 134 -13.50 7.50 1.63
C LEU A 134 -14.30 7.06 0.40
N ALA A 135 -14.08 7.67 -0.76
CA ALA A 135 -14.72 7.29 -2.00
C ALA A 135 -14.34 5.86 -2.42
N ALA A 136 -13.05 5.50 -2.33
CA ALA A 136 -12.57 4.16 -2.67
C ALA A 136 -13.17 3.09 -1.76
N VAL A 137 -13.23 3.34 -0.45
CA VAL A 137 -13.84 2.42 0.54
C VAL A 137 -15.33 2.27 0.28
N TYR A 138 -16.03 3.37 0.00
CA TYR A 138 -17.46 3.34 -0.31
C TYR A 138 -17.78 2.51 -1.56
N LEU A 139 -17.01 2.69 -2.63
CA LEU A 139 -17.15 1.93 -3.87
C LEU A 139 -16.81 0.44 -3.68
N GLN A 140 -15.80 0.12 -2.87
CA GLN A 140 -15.45 -1.26 -2.54
C GLN A 140 -16.56 -1.97 -1.76
N ARG A 141 -17.23 -1.26 -0.87
CA ARG A 141 -18.36 -1.82 -0.08
C ARG A 141 -19.54 -2.22 -0.99
N GLN A 142 -19.84 -1.42 -2.01
CA GLN A 142 -20.91 -1.74 -2.96
C GLN A 142 -20.62 -2.98 -3.83
N LYS A 143 -19.35 -3.30 -4.04
CA LYS A 143 -18.96 -4.45 -4.89
C LYS A 143 -18.97 -5.78 -4.14
N THR A 144 -19.07 -5.73 -2.80
CA THR A 144 -19.06 -6.91 -1.92
C THR A 144 -20.48 -7.30 -1.43
N SER A 145 -21.48 -6.49 -1.75
CA SER A 145 -22.91 -6.73 -1.51
C SER A 145 -23.57 -7.28 -2.75
#